data_6a68ca734f5914b14737c2ffb8765afe
#
_entry.id   6a68ca734f5914b14737c2ffb8765afe
#
_cell.length_a   1.000
_cell.length_b   1.000
_cell.length_c   1.000
_cell.angle_alpha   90.00
_cell.angle_beta   90.00
_cell.angle_gamma   90.00
#
_symmetry.space_group_name_H-M   'P 1'
#
loop_
_entity.id
_entity.type
_entity.pdbx_description
1 polymer ?
#
loop_
_entity_poly.entity_id
_entity_poly.type
_entity_poly.pdbx_seq_one_letter_code
_entity_poly.pdbx_strand_id
1 'polypeptide(L)'
;IKLDDIYPGLDISPRQFQRKFHKRTGLSPKEFCRIVRFHNVTRKLMKDSFLHFDVLVESGYYDQSHYYREFKEFTGMLPGKYVTRQKKINLEKLI
;
A
#
# COMPACT_ATOMS: atom_id res chain seq x y z
N ILE A 1 -4.89 0.01 -9.43
CA ILE A 1 -5.36 1.40 -9.60
C ILE A 1 -5.03 1.86 -11.01
N LYS A 2 -6.03 2.29 -11.73
CA LYS A 2 -5.88 2.85 -13.06
C LYS A 2 -5.78 4.37 -12.98
N LEU A 3 -5.29 5.01 -14.04
CA LEU A 3 -5.17 6.46 -14.11
C LEU A 3 -6.53 7.14 -13.85
N ASP A 4 -7.60 6.61 -14.40
CA ASP A 4 -8.94 7.15 -14.22
C ASP A 4 -9.42 7.08 -12.76
N ASP A 5 -8.90 6.14 -11.96
CA ASP A 5 -9.22 6.03 -10.53
C ASP A 5 -8.59 7.16 -9.72
N ILE A 6 -7.43 7.66 -10.18
CA ILE A 6 -6.70 8.74 -9.50
C ILE A 6 -7.23 10.11 -9.96
N TYR A 7 -7.42 10.27 -11.28
CA TYR A 7 -7.88 11.54 -11.89
C TYR A 7 -8.95 11.26 -12.94
N PRO A 8 -10.21 11.10 -12.53
CA PRO A 8 -11.31 10.88 -13.49
C PRO A 8 -11.45 12.05 -14.44
N GLY A 9 -11.54 11.77 -15.73
CA GLY A 9 -11.78 12.78 -16.76
C GLY A 9 -10.57 13.68 -17.10
N LEU A 10 -9.38 13.29 -16.71
CA LEU A 10 -8.18 14.06 -17.02
C LEU A 10 -7.82 13.95 -18.50
N ASP A 11 -7.80 15.08 -19.20
CA ASP A 11 -7.54 15.15 -20.64
C ASP A 11 -6.05 15.36 -20.92
N ILE A 12 -5.23 14.42 -20.46
CA ILE A 12 -3.80 14.38 -20.77
C ILE A 12 -3.38 12.94 -21.09
N SER A 13 -2.31 12.79 -21.87
CA SER A 13 -1.79 11.46 -22.18
C SER A 13 -1.19 10.81 -20.94
N PRO A 14 -1.14 9.48 -20.85
CA PRO A 14 -0.48 8.78 -19.73
C PRO A 14 0.97 9.22 -19.54
N ARG A 15 1.69 9.50 -20.63
CA ARG A 15 3.09 9.94 -20.57
C ARG A 15 3.21 11.33 -19.95
N GLN A 16 2.32 12.26 -20.31
CA GLN A 16 2.29 13.60 -19.73
C GLN A 16 1.95 13.55 -18.24
N PHE A 17 0.99 12.70 -17.88
CA PHE A 17 0.61 12.48 -16.49
C PHE A 17 1.79 11.96 -15.68
N GLN A 18 2.50 10.94 -16.18
CA GLN A 18 3.68 10.39 -15.51
C GLN A 18 4.75 11.44 -15.24
N ARG A 19 5.04 12.27 -16.23
CA ARG A 19 6.04 13.34 -16.08
C ARG A 19 5.62 14.37 -15.05
N LYS A 20 4.38 14.84 -15.10
CA LYS A 20 3.86 15.83 -14.13
C LYS A 20 3.79 15.27 -12.73
N PHE A 21 3.36 14.03 -12.60
CA PHE A 21 3.27 13.34 -11.32
C PHE A 21 4.66 13.17 -10.69
N HIS A 22 5.63 12.70 -11.47
CA HIS A 22 7.01 12.52 -11.00
C HIS A 22 7.63 13.86 -10.59
N LYS A 23 7.38 14.91 -11.36
CA LYS A 23 7.91 16.25 -11.05
C LYS A 23 7.39 16.79 -9.71
N ARG A 24 6.13 16.51 -9.37
CA ARG A 24 5.49 16.99 -8.13
C ARG A 24 5.78 16.14 -6.92
N THR A 25 5.86 14.84 -7.08
CA THR A 25 5.93 13.89 -5.96
C THR A 25 7.27 13.19 -5.84
N GLY A 26 8.10 13.19 -6.90
CA GLY A 26 9.31 12.38 -6.97
C GLY A 26 9.05 10.90 -7.24
N LEU A 27 7.78 10.51 -7.40
CA LEU A 27 7.37 9.12 -7.60
C LEU A 27 6.71 8.95 -8.97
N SER A 28 6.84 7.76 -9.57
CA SER A 28 6.03 7.39 -10.72
C SER A 28 4.61 7.05 -10.25
N PRO A 29 3.59 7.16 -11.12
CA PRO A 29 2.25 6.69 -10.79
C PRO A 29 2.22 5.23 -10.36
N LYS A 30 3.05 4.38 -10.96
CA LYS A 30 3.16 2.98 -10.60
C LYS A 30 3.67 2.78 -9.17
N GLU A 31 4.70 3.52 -8.79
CA GLU A 31 5.23 3.49 -7.42
C GLU A 31 4.20 4.00 -6.42
N PHE A 32 3.50 5.06 -6.75
CA PHE A 32 2.43 5.60 -5.91
C PHE A 32 1.32 4.58 -5.71
N CYS A 33 0.89 3.90 -6.78
CA CYS A 33 -0.13 2.85 -6.69
C CYS A 33 0.30 1.70 -5.79
N ARG A 34 1.58 1.31 -5.85
CA ARG A 34 2.14 0.29 -4.96
C ARG A 34 2.02 0.72 -3.50
N ILE A 35 2.36 1.95 -3.21
CA ILE A 35 2.28 2.51 -1.85
C ILE A 35 0.83 2.55 -1.36
N VAL A 36 -0.09 3.01 -2.21
CA VAL A 36 -1.52 3.11 -1.86
C VAL A 36 -2.12 1.74 -1.55
N ARG A 37 -1.89 0.74 -2.43
CA ARG A 37 -2.44 -0.60 -2.17
C ARG A 37 -1.85 -1.22 -0.91
N PHE A 38 -0.55 -1.05 -0.70
CA PHE A 38 0.12 -1.50 0.52
C PHE A 38 -0.49 -0.85 1.76
N HIS A 39 -0.68 0.46 1.72
CA HIS A 39 -1.26 1.22 2.83
C HIS A 39 -2.68 0.73 3.16
N ASN A 40 -3.52 0.54 2.13
CA ASN A 40 -4.90 0.11 2.32
C ASN A 40 -5.00 -1.24 3.05
N VAL A 41 -4.22 -2.22 2.60
CA VAL A 41 -4.24 -3.57 3.21
C VAL A 41 -3.61 -3.54 4.60
N THR A 42 -2.47 -2.86 4.74
CA THR A 42 -1.72 -2.82 5.99
C THR A 42 -2.50 -2.10 7.09
N ARG A 43 -3.18 -1.01 6.76
CA ARG A 43 -4.03 -0.29 7.72
C ARG A 43 -5.12 -1.21 8.28
N LYS A 44 -5.77 -1.99 7.43
CA LYS A 44 -6.80 -2.94 7.84
C LYS A 44 -6.22 -4.09 8.67
N LEU A 45 -5.07 -4.60 8.26
CA LEU A 45 -4.35 -5.63 8.99
C LEU A 45 -3.99 -5.18 10.41
N MET A 46 -3.48 -3.95 10.55
CA MET A 46 -3.09 -3.41 11.85
C MET A 46 -4.30 -3.18 12.76
N LYS A 47 -5.43 -2.77 12.19
CA LYS A 47 -6.67 -2.55 12.94
C LYS A 47 -7.25 -3.86 13.47
N ASP A 48 -7.35 -4.89 12.61
CA ASP A 48 -8.06 -6.12 12.91
C ASP A 48 -7.14 -7.26 13.36
N SER A 49 -5.82 -7.10 13.24
CA SER A 49 -4.80 -8.15 13.47
C SER A 49 -5.06 -9.39 12.62
N PHE A 50 -5.70 -9.23 11.46
CA PHE A 50 -6.11 -10.29 10.57
C PHE A 50 -6.03 -9.82 9.13
N LEU A 51 -5.47 -10.65 8.24
CA LEU A 51 -5.37 -10.35 6.82
C LEU A 51 -6.65 -10.77 6.10
N HIS A 52 -7.43 -9.77 5.67
CA HIS A 52 -8.67 -10.00 4.93
C HIS A 52 -8.37 -10.20 3.45
N PHE A 53 -8.73 -11.37 2.93
CA PHE A 53 -8.47 -11.71 1.53
C PHE A 53 -9.21 -10.76 0.56
N ASP A 54 -10.45 -10.42 0.85
CA ASP A 54 -11.25 -9.49 0.01
C ASP A 54 -10.59 -8.11 -0.07
N VAL A 55 -10.10 -7.58 1.05
CA VAL A 55 -9.39 -6.29 1.09
C VAL A 55 -8.10 -6.36 0.25
N LEU A 56 -7.41 -7.48 0.33
CA LEU A 56 -6.18 -7.72 -0.42
C LEU A 56 -6.45 -7.67 -1.93
N VAL A 57 -7.46 -8.39 -2.40
CA VAL A 57 -7.83 -8.45 -3.82
C VAL A 57 -8.36 -7.10 -4.30
N GLU A 58 -9.26 -6.47 -3.54
CA GLU A 58 -9.82 -5.16 -3.87
C GLU A 58 -8.76 -4.06 -3.94
N SER A 59 -7.70 -4.18 -3.15
CA SER A 59 -6.61 -3.21 -3.14
C SER A 59 -5.63 -3.40 -4.29
N GLY A 60 -5.74 -4.50 -5.06
CA GLY A 60 -4.95 -4.71 -6.26
C GLY A 60 -3.86 -5.77 -6.14
N TYR A 61 -3.88 -6.59 -5.10
CA TYR A 61 -2.96 -7.72 -4.97
C TYR A 61 -3.50 -8.96 -5.66
N TYR A 62 -2.62 -9.68 -6.32
CA TYR A 62 -2.98 -10.92 -6.99
C TYR A 62 -3.25 -12.04 -5.99
N ASP A 63 -2.39 -12.16 -4.97
CA ASP A 63 -2.49 -13.17 -3.91
C ASP A 63 -1.76 -12.71 -2.65
N GLN A 64 -1.80 -13.53 -1.63
CA GLN A 64 -1.14 -13.28 -0.34
C GLN A 64 0.39 -13.20 -0.50
N SER A 65 0.97 -14.04 -1.34
CA SER A 65 2.42 -14.03 -1.60
C SER A 65 2.89 -12.70 -2.20
N HIS A 66 2.11 -12.12 -3.11
CA HIS A 66 2.38 -10.81 -3.69
C HIS A 66 2.44 -9.73 -2.59
N TYR A 67 1.46 -9.73 -1.70
CA TYR A 67 1.41 -8.80 -0.57
C TYR A 67 2.61 -9.00 0.38
N TYR A 68 2.94 -10.23 0.71
CA TYR A 68 4.05 -10.54 1.61
C TYR A 68 5.38 -10.09 1.04
N ARG A 69 5.59 -10.26 -0.27
CA ARG A 69 6.82 -9.77 -0.93
C ARG A 69 6.94 -8.25 -0.84
N GLU A 70 5.88 -7.53 -1.15
CA GLU A 70 5.88 -6.07 -1.02
C GLU A 70 6.05 -5.62 0.43
N PHE A 71 5.42 -6.31 1.36
CA PHE A 71 5.55 -6.00 2.78
C PHE A 71 7.02 -6.09 3.21
N LYS A 72 7.70 -7.15 2.82
CA LYS A 72 9.12 -7.32 3.13
C LYS A 72 9.99 -6.27 2.44
N GLU A 73 9.69 -5.91 1.20
CA GLU A 73 10.39 -4.84 0.50
C GLU A 73 10.27 -3.50 1.23
N PHE A 74 9.08 -3.15 1.69
CA PHE A 74 8.83 -1.85 2.32
C PHE A 74 9.28 -1.79 3.78
N THR A 75 9.17 -2.86 4.53
CA THR A 75 9.40 -2.84 5.98
C THR A 75 10.62 -3.64 6.42
N GLY A 76 11.14 -4.51 5.57
CA GLY A 76 12.24 -5.42 5.93
C GLY A 76 11.82 -6.64 6.74
N MET A 77 10.54 -6.81 7.03
CA MET A 77 10.05 -7.92 7.84
C MET A 77 8.72 -8.49 7.31
N LEU A 78 8.33 -9.65 7.80
CA LEU A 78 7.05 -10.27 7.45
C LEU A 78 5.90 -9.64 8.25
N PRO A 79 4.65 -9.68 7.73
CA PRO A 79 3.51 -9.04 8.38
C PRO A 79 3.27 -9.48 9.82
N GLY A 80 3.42 -10.77 10.13
CA GLY A 80 3.22 -11.29 11.47
C GLY A 80 4.15 -10.67 12.50
N LYS A 81 5.43 -10.54 12.16
CA LYS A 81 6.42 -9.90 13.03
C LYS A 81 6.13 -8.41 13.23
N TYR A 82 5.71 -7.75 12.15
CA TYR A 82 5.39 -6.32 12.20
C TYR A 82 4.21 -6.05 13.11
N VAL A 83 3.14 -6.83 13.00
CA VAL A 83 1.94 -6.70 13.85
C VAL A 83 2.29 -6.91 15.32
N THR A 84 3.05 -7.96 15.63
CA THR A 84 3.49 -8.27 17.00
C THR A 84 4.31 -7.12 17.59
N ARG A 85 5.28 -6.61 16.81
CA ARG A 85 6.12 -5.49 17.23
C ARG A 85 5.30 -4.23 17.50
N GLN A 86 4.33 -3.92 16.63
CA GLN A 86 3.49 -2.75 16.77
C GLN A 86 2.59 -2.83 18.00
N LYS A 87 2.03 -3.99 18.30
CA LYS A 87 1.26 -4.23 19.51
C LYS A 87 2.09 -4.03 20.76
N LYS A 88 3.33 -4.52 20.77
CA LYS A 88 4.25 -4.34 21.89
C LYS A 88 4.55 -2.86 22.13
N ILE A 89 4.83 -2.10 21.07
CA ILE A 89 5.08 -0.66 21.16
C ILE A 89 3.86 0.06 21.72
N ASN A 90 2.66 -0.28 21.27
CA ASN A 90 1.42 0.33 21.75
C ASN A 90 1.17 0.05 23.24
N LEU A 91 1.47 -1.17 23.70
CA LEU A 91 1.39 -1.52 25.12
C LEU A 91 2.38 -0.72 25.97
N GLU A 92 3.60 -0.56 25.49
CA GLU A 92 4.63 0.23 26.17
C GLU A 92 4.21 1.70 26.34
N LYS A 93 3.50 2.25 25.37
CA LYS A 93 2.98 3.63 25.42
C LYS A 93 1.86 3.80 26.45
N LEU A 94 1.17 2.71 26.80
CA LEU A 94 0.09 2.75 27.79
C LEU A 94 0.59 2.65 29.24
N ILE A 95 1.82 2.24 29.41
CA ILE A 95 2.49 2.11 30.71
C ILE A 95 3.28 3.39 31.00
#